data_71fded584b80f4a49745f5fcfe7ad0d9
#
_entry.id   71fded584b80f4a49745f5fcfe7ad0d9
#
_cell.length_a   1.000
_cell.length_b   1.000
_cell.length_c   1.000
_cell.angle_alpha   90.00
_cell.angle_beta   90.00
_cell.angle_gamma   90.00
#
_symmetry.space_group_name_H-M   'P 1'
#
loop_
_entity.id
_entity.type
_entity.pdbx_description
1 polymer ?
#
loop_
_entity_poly.entity_id
_entity_poly.type
_entity_poly.pdbx_seq_one_letter_code
_entity_poly.pdbx_strand_id
1 'polypeptide(L)'
;VDFVMKTVGSEIGGANGLAAQVVAVHAKNTGVTKPNEWEADNIAFTYMADAGYNVGAPAAVWQAVIESSSDSSKKDVLSDILNPSTHPKDSDRRNNYSKKLTEYSNGKVTVDANSGEVKINGKTFMTPAAAGNMSGMQRSYFVAGNLAAIYHAGQNTQNAYAEGGTVKIAGKGIITPVAGDISAGELVTILNNIK
;
A
#
# COMPACT_ATOMS: atom_id res chain seq x y z
N VAL A 1 4.77 25.64 15.36
CA VAL A 1 3.74 24.78 16.01
C VAL A 1 4.40 23.89 17.06
N ASP A 2 5.52 23.21 16.76
CA ASP A 2 6.23 22.32 17.72
C ASP A 2 6.85 23.10 18.88
N PHE A 3 7.27 24.34 18.67
CA PHE A 3 7.79 25.21 19.71
C PHE A 3 6.72 25.61 20.73
N VAL A 4 5.52 25.99 20.26
CA VAL A 4 4.37 26.35 21.12
C VAL A 4 3.91 25.15 21.93
N MET A 5 3.86 23.95 21.34
CA MET A 5 3.46 22.73 22.04
C MET A 5 4.45 22.32 23.14
N LYS A 6 5.75 22.49 22.88
CA LYS A 6 6.79 22.18 23.86
C LYS A 6 6.76 23.15 25.06
N THR A 7 6.44 24.42 24.80
CA THR A 7 6.36 25.45 25.83
C THR A 7 5.12 25.26 26.72
N VAL A 8 3.95 24.98 26.15
CA VAL A 8 2.71 24.73 26.91
C VAL A 8 2.82 23.47 27.76
N GLY A 9 3.44 22.40 27.23
CA GLY A 9 3.61 21.14 27.95
C GLY A 9 4.60 21.22 29.13
N SER A 10 5.58 22.15 29.07
CA SER A 10 6.58 22.31 30.15
C SER A 10 6.12 23.18 31.31
N GLU A 11 5.13 24.06 31.10
CA GLU A 11 4.63 24.97 32.13
C GLU A 11 3.48 24.37 32.97
N ILE A 12 2.79 23.32 32.46
CA ILE A 12 1.69 22.66 33.14
C ILE A 12 2.17 21.28 33.59
N GLY A 13 2.69 21.18 34.81
CA GLY A 13 3.18 19.90 35.37
C GLY A 13 2.06 18.89 35.71
N GLY A 14 2.40 17.60 35.70
CA GLY A 14 1.52 16.51 36.13
C GLY A 14 0.38 16.15 35.22
N ALA A 15 -0.73 15.64 35.76
CA ALA A 15 -1.90 15.16 35.01
C ALA A 15 -2.52 16.23 34.09
N ASN A 16 -2.43 17.48 34.46
CA ASN A 16 -2.93 18.61 33.68
C ASN A 16 -2.07 18.85 32.43
N GLY A 17 -0.75 18.61 32.51
CA GLY A 17 0.15 18.70 31.36
C GLY A 17 -0.13 17.64 30.29
N LEU A 18 -0.42 16.41 30.75
CA LEU A 18 -0.84 15.34 29.84
C LEU A 18 -2.17 15.65 29.15
N ALA A 19 -3.15 16.17 29.89
CA ALA A 19 -4.43 16.58 29.33
C ALA A 19 -4.26 17.72 28.29
N ALA A 20 -3.42 18.71 28.57
CA ALA A 20 -3.10 19.79 27.64
C ALA A 20 -2.39 19.28 26.38
N GLN A 21 -1.47 18.32 26.51
CA GLN A 21 -0.82 17.68 25.38
C GLN A 21 -1.81 16.89 24.51
N VAL A 22 -2.71 16.10 25.11
CA VAL A 22 -3.75 15.37 24.40
C VAL A 22 -4.68 16.33 23.65
N VAL A 23 -5.11 17.43 24.28
CA VAL A 23 -5.93 18.46 23.64
C VAL A 23 -5.16 19.14 22.51
N ALA A 24 -3.88 19.45 22.67
CA ALA A 24 -3.06 20.07 21.63
C ALA A 24 -2.81 19.12 20.43
N VAL A 25 -2.59 17.82 20.68
CA VAL A 25 -2.48 16.80 19.65
C VAL A 25 -3.82 16.64 18.90
N HIS A 26 -4.93 16.61 19.65
CA HIS A 26 -6.27 16.54 19.07
C HIS A 26 -6.57 17.78 18.22
N ALA A 27 -6.27 18.98 18.70
CA ALA A 27 -6.46 20.23 17.93
C ALA A 27 -5.56 20.28 16.68
N LYS A 28 -4.33 19.75 16.74
CA LYS A 28 -3.46 19.62 15.58
C LYS A 28 -4.04 18.64 14.56
N ASN A 29 -4.58 17.52 15.01
CA ASN A 29 -5.17 16.50 14.15
C ASN A 29 -6.53 16.94 13.57
N THR A 30 -7.33 17.72 14.29
CA THR A 30 -8.60 18.27 13.78
C THR A 30 -8.40 19.37 12.74
N GLY A 31 -7.21 19.99 12.70
CA GLY A 31 -6.83 20.94 11.65
C GLY A 31 -6.38 20.27 10.34
N VAL A 32 -6.06 18.97 10.37
CA VAL A 32 -5.77 18.17 9.19
C VAL A 32 -7.08 17.59 8.67
N THR A 33 -7.60 18.15 7.60
CA THR A 33 -8.87 17.71 7.03
C THR A 33 -8.67 16.50 6.11
N LYS A 34 -9.72 15.64 5.98
CA LYS A 34 -9.70 14.52 5.01
C LYS A 34 -9.25 14.94 3.60
N PRO A 35 -9.61 16.11 3.06
CA PRO A 35 -9.08 16.59 1.79
C PRO A 35 -7.56 16.69 1.75
N ASN A 36 -6.91 17.19 2.81
CA ASN A 36 -5.45 17.32 2.87
C ASN A 36 -4.74 15.96 2.88
N GLU A 37 -5.32 14.95 3.55
CA GLU A 37 -4.79 13.58 3.54
C GLU A 37 -4.87 12.98 2.13
N TRP A 38 -5.97 13.18 1.44
CA TRP A 38 -6.13 12.73 0.05
C TRP A 38 -5.17 13.43 -0.90
N GLU A 39 -4.95 14.74 -0.74
CA GLU A 39 -3.98 15.48 -1.52
C GLU A 39 -2.56 14.97 -1.26
N ALA A 40 -2.20 14.76 0.00
CA ALA A 40 -0.89 14.22 0.39
C ALA A 40 -0.66 12.82 -0.21
N ASP A 41 -1.66 11.92 -0.13
CA ASP A 41 -1.58 10.58 -0.73
C ASP A 41 -1.42 10.66 -2.25
N ASN A 42 -2.10 11.60 -2.90
CA ASN A 42 -2.01 11.81 -4.33
C ASN A 42 -0.61 12.27 -4.77
N ILE A 43 -0.07 13.24 -4.05
CA ILE A 43 1.28 13.79 -4.31
C ILE A 43 2.35 12.71 -4.02
N ALA A 44 2.20 11.97 -2.91
CA ALA A 44 3.12 10.89 -2.55
C ALA A 44 3.17 9.79 -3.63
N PHE A 45 2.02 9.39 -4.18
CA PHE A 45 1.97 8.42 -5.27
C PHE A 45 2.75 8.90 -6.50
N THR A 46 2.56 10.16 -6.90
CA THR A 46 3.24 10.76 -8.05
C THR A 46 4.76 10.76 -7.84
N TYR A 47 5.23 11.24 -6.68
CA TYR A 47 6.66 11.26 -6.39
C TYR A 47 7.29 9.87 -6.34
N MET A 48 6.57 8.86 -5.83
CA MET A 48 7.05 7.48 -5.83
C MET A 48 7.16 6.92 -7.26
N ALA A 49 6.17 7.18 -8.10
CA ALA A 49 6.17 6.76 -9.50
C ALA A 49 7.32 7.42 -10.27
N ASP A 50 7.50 8.74 -10.14
CA ASP A 50 8.56 9.51 -10.81
C ASP A 50 9.97 9.09 -10.34
N ALA A 51 10.10 8.72 -9.06
CA ALA A 51 11.36 8.21 -8.50
C ALA A 51 11.63 6.73 -8.85
N GLY A 52 10.73 6.06 -9.57
CA GLY A 52 10.88 4.66 -9.98
C GLY A 52 10.67 3.63 -8.88
N TYR A 53 10.06 4.02 -7.75
CA TYR A 53 9.67 3.08 -6.70
C TYR A 53 8.45 2.24 -7.13
N ASN A 54 8.26 1.11 -6.45
CA ASN A 54 7.10 0.26 -6.69
C ASN A 54 5.79 0.98 -6.28
N VAL A 55 4.96 1.31 -7.26
CA VAL A 55 3.70 2.06 -7.05
C VAL A 55 2.62 1.30 -6.28
N GLY A 56 2.81 0.01 -6.04
CA GLY A 56 1.96 -0.81 -5.18
C GLY A 56 2.33 -0.74 -3.69
N ALA A 57 3.55 -0.26 -3.36
CA ALA A 57 4.05 -0.23 -2.00
C ALA A 57 3.15 0.56 -1.03
N PRO A 58 2.57 1.73 -1.36
CA PRO A 58 1.68 2.43 -0.44
C PRO A 58 0.42 1.63 -0.10
N ALA A 59 -0.19 0.95 -1.07
CA ALA A 59 -1.33 0.08 -0.81
C ALA A 59 -0.95 -1.11 0.08
N ALA A 60 0.25 -1.70 -0.12
CA ALA A 60 0.77 -2.77 0.73
C ALA A 60 1.01 -2.30 2.18
N VAL A 61 1.51 -1.08 2.38
CA VAL A 61 1.70 -0.49 3.72
C VAL A 61 0.36 -0.31 4.43
N TRP A 62 -0.64 0.26 3.78
CA TRP A 62 -1.97 0.40 4.38
C TRP A 62 -2.65 -0.95 4.63
N GLN A 63 -2.40 -1.95 3.80
CA GLN A 63 -2.83 -3.32 4.06
C GLN A 63 -2.17 -3.88 5.33
N ALA A 64 -0.88 -3.65 5.53
CA ALA A 64 -0.19 -4.05 6.76
C ALA A 64 -0.77 -3.38 8.01
N VAL A 65 -1.13 -2.09 7.93
CA VAL A 65 -1.79 -1.35 9.01
C VAL A 65 -3.15 -1.98 9.33
N ILE A 66 -3.97 -2.27 8.32
CA ILE A 66 -5.29 -2.93 8.49
C ILE A 66 -5.13 -4.29 9.19
N GLU A 67 -4.18 -5.11 8.74
CA GLU A 67 -3.92 -6.44 9.31
C GLU A 67 -3.43 -6.37 10.75
N SER A 68 -2.55 -5.42 11.06
CA SER A 68 -2.05 -5.21 12.43
C SER A 68 -3.13 -4.69 13.38
N SER A 69 -4.04 -3.86 12.90
CA SER A 69 -5.16 -3.31 13.69
C SER A 69 -6.25 -4.35 13.96
N SER A 70 -6.33 -5.41 13.15
CA SER A 70 -7.26 -6.52 13.33
C SER A 70 -6.80 -7.52 14.39
N ASP A 71 -5.53 -7.48 14.79
CA ASP A 71 -4.98 -8.31 15.84
C ASP A 71 -5.28 -7.66 17.21
N SER A 72 -6.30 -8.16 17.88
CA SER A 72 -6.77 -7.65 19.19
C SER A 72 -5.72 -7.68 20.30
N SER A 73 -4.61 -8.41 20.12
CA SER A 73 -3.47 -8.45 21.04
C SER A 73 -2.58 -7.21 20.95
N LYS A 74 -2.73 -6.41 19.88
CA LYS A 74 -1.94 -5.20 19.58
C LYS A 74 -2.75 -3.91 19.58
N LYS A 75 -4.01 -3.95 20.02
CA LYS A 75 -4.80 -2.74 20.24
C LYS A 75 -4.15 -1.93 21.36
N ASP A 76 -3.24 -1.08 20.95
CA ASP A 76 -2.69 -0.08 21.85
C ASP A 76 -3.81 0.94 22.13
N VAL A 77 -4.11 1.15 23.41
CA VAL A 77 -5.13 2.12 23.89
C VAL A 77 -4.87 3.52 23.30
N LEU A 78 -3.63 3.80 22.89
CA LEU A 78 -3.26 5.02 22.19
C LEU A 78 -3.85 5.11 20.77
N SER A 79 -4.06 3.99 20.06
CA SER A 79 -4.60 4.02 18.70
C SER A 79 -6.06 4.47 18.66
N ASP A 80 -6.84 4.12 19.67
CA ASP A 80 -8.24 4.55 19.80
C ASP A 80 -8.37 6.05 20.16
N ILE A 81 -7.37 6.59 20.88
CA ILE A 81 -7.31 8.02 21.23
C ILE A 81 -6.77 8.85 20.06
N LEU A 82 -5.86 8.29 19.27
CA LEU A 82 -5.19 8.97 18.15
C LEU A 82 -5.88 8.76 16.79
N ASN A 83 -6.98 7.98 16.74
CA ASN A 83 -7.77 7.80 15.52
C ASN A 83 -9.05 8.66 15.55
N PRO A 84 -8.93 9.98 15.42
CA PRO A 84 -10.10 10.84 15.38
C PRO A 84 -10.87 10.56 14.09
N SER A 85 -12.20 10.67 14.17
CA SER A 85 -13.15 10.53 13.05
C SER A 85 -12.86 11.46 11.84
N THR A 86 -11.82 12.28 11.93
CA THR A 86 -11.36 13.25 10.92
C THR A 86 -10.45 12.67 9.85
N HIS A 87 -9.79 11.52 10.09
CA HIS A 87 -8.95 10.86 9.11
C HIS A 87 -9.76 9.93 8.20
N PRO A 88 -9.35 9.71 6.93
CA PRO A 88 -9.88 8.63 6.12
C PRO A 88 -9.58 7.28 6.79
N LYS A 89 -10.47 6.30 6.61
CA LYS A 89 -10.20 4.94 7.09
C LYS A 89 -8.98 4.36 6.35
N ASP A 90 -8.21 3.51 7.04
CA ASP A 90 -7.04 2.83 6.46
C ASP A 90 -7.42 2.03 5.19
N SER A 91 -8.59 1.40 5.21
CA SER A 91 -9.14 0.70 4.04
C SER A 91 -9.43 1.64 2.86
N ASP A 92 -9.89 2.86 3.13
CA ASP A 92 -10.16 3.85 2.09
C ASP A 92 -8.84 4.35 1.47
N ARG A 93 -7.81 4.57 2.30
CA ARG A 93 -6.48 4.97 1.83
C ARG A 93 -5.84 3.85 1.00
N ARG A 94 -5.88 2.59 1.47
CA ARG A 94 -5.45 1.44 0.68
C ARG A 94 -6.16 1.38 -0.68
N ASN A 95 -7.49 1.53 -0.68
CA ASN A 95 -8.29 1.48 -1.90
C ASN A 95 -7.97 2.63 -2.86
N ASN A 96 -7.70 3.83 -2.33
CA ASN A 96 -7.26 4.96 -3.14
C ASN A 96 -5.92 4.67 -3.85
N TYR A 97 -4.92 4.14 -3.13
CA TYR A 97 -3.65 3.75 -3.74
C TYR A 97 -3.80 2.60 -4.75
N SER A 98 -4.68 1.62 -4.47
CA SER A 98 -5.02 0.56 -5.43
C SER A 98 -5.65 1.10 -6.71
N LYS A 99 -6.57 2.08 -6.59
CA LYS A 99 -7.16 2.76 -7.74
C LYS A 99 -6.10 3.51 -8.55
N LYS A 100 -5.21 4.26 -7.92
CA LYS A 100 -4.11 4.96 -8.59
C LYS A 100 -3.17 4.02 -9.32
N LEU A 101 -2.83 2.89 -8.72
CA LEU A 101 -2.05 1.83 -9.37
C LEU A 101 -2.76 1.34 -10.65
N THR A 102 -4.08 1.12 -10.56
CA THR A 102 -4.89 0.72 -11.71
C THR A 102 -4.86 1.79 -12.81
N GLU A 103 -5.07 3.05 -12.46
CA GLU A 103 -4.98 4.19 -13.39
C GLU A 103 -3.58 4.30 -14.03
N TYR A 104 -2.53 4.15 -13.21
CA TYR A 104 -1.14 4.17 -13.68
C TYR A 104 -0.83 3.05 -14.69
N SER A 105 -1.48 1.90 -14.55
CA SER A 105 -1.39 0.80 -15.51
C SER A 105 -2.31 0.95 -16.75
N ASN A 106 -2.89 2.12 -16.98
CA ASN A 106 -3.91 2.38 -18.02
C ASN A 106 -5.15 1.49 -17.85
N GLY A 107 -5.56 1.21 -16.60
CA GLY A 107 -6.71 0.37 -16.27
C GLY A 107 -6.49 -1.14 -16.44
N LYS A 108 -5.25 -1.57 -16.67
CA LYS A 108 -4.95 -2.96 -17.02
C LYS A 108 -4.70 -3.88 -15.85
N VAL A 109 -4.13 -3.36 -14.76
CA VAL A 109 -3.76 -4.14 -13.58
C VAL A 109 -4.64 -3.76 -12.41
N THR A 110 -5.25 -4.76 -11.77
CA THR A 110 -6.10 -4.58 -10.59
C THR A 110 -5.76 -5.59 -9.50
N VAL A 111 -6.06 -5.26 -8.25
CA VAL A 111 -6.01 -6.18 -7.11
C VAL A 111 -7.40 -6.24 -6.49
N ASP A 112 -7.92 -7.45 -6.32
CA ASP A 112 -9.15 -7.65 -5.55
C ASP A 112 -8.84 -7.47 -4.05
N ALA A 113 -9.51 -6.52 -3.44
CA ALA A 113 -9.24 -6.11 -2.06
C ALA A 113 -9.67 -7.12 -0.97
N ASN A 114 -10.42 -8.15 -1.35
CA ASN A 114 -10.90 -9.19 -0.45
C ASN A 114 -10.08 -10.48 -0.57
N SER A 115 -9.75 -10.86 -1.81
CA SER A 115 -9.06 -12.13 -2.09
C SER A 115 -7.55 -11.97 -2.28
N GLY A 116 -7.06 -10.77 -2.60
CA GLY A 116 -5.67 -10.56 -3.01
C GLY A 116 -5.37 -11.02 -4.43
N GLU A 117 -6.39 -11.34 -5.22
CA GLU A 117 -6.22 -11.75 -6.60
C GLU A 117 -5.69 -10.60 -7.45
N VAL A 118 -4.55 -10.80 -8.11
CA VAL A 118 -4.00 -9.88 -9.09
C VAL A 118 -4.55 -10.23 -10.46
N LYS A 119 -5.17 -9.25 -11.12
CA LYS A 119 -5.76 -9.40 -12.46
C LYS A 119 -5.07 -8.52 -13.48
N ILE A 120 -5.00 -9.01 -14.70
CA ILE A 120 -4.50 -8.30 -15.88
C ILE A 120 -5.56 -8.38 -16.98
N ASN A 121 -5.99 -7.25 -17.52
CA ASN A 121 -7.09 -7.19 -18.49
C ASN A 121 -8.36 -7.93 -18.00
N GLY A 122 -8.64 -7.88 -16.69
CA GLY A 122 -9.76 -8.58 -16.05
C GLY A 122 -9.58 -10.08 -15.85
N LYS A 123 -8.47 -10.68 -16.31
CA LYS A 123 -8.17 -12.11 -16.14
C LYS A 123 -7.22 -12.32 -14.97
N THR A 124 -7.44 -13.39 -14.22
CA THR A 124 -6.61 -13.78 -13.08
C THR A 124 -5.18 -14.06 -13.52
N PHE A 125 -4.23 -13.38 -12.89
CA PHE A 125 -2.81 -13.69 -13.00
C PHE A 125 -2.38 -14.63 -11.88
N MET A 126 -2.56 -14.21 -10.63
CA MET A 126 -2.24 -15.00 -9.45
C MET A 126 -2.84 -14.42 -8.16
N THR A 127 -2.86 -15.24 -7.12
CA THR A 127 -3.05 -14.81 -5.73
C THR A 127 -1.82 -15.25 -4.96
N PRO A 128 -0.92 -14.31 -4.57
CA PRO A 128 0.32 -14.66 -3.90
C PRO A 128 0.10 -15.28 -2.51
N ALA A 129 0.88 -16.28 -2.17
CA ALA A 129 0.96 -16.81 -0.81
C ALA A 129 1.71 -15.83 0.12
N ALA A 130 1.57 -15.98 1.44
CA ALA A 130 2.37 -15.22 2.40
C ALA A 130 3.86 -15.61 2.31
N ALA A 131 4.76 -14.64 2.55
CA ALA A 131 6.21 -14.88 2.53
C ALA A 131 6.96 -13.95 3.49
N GLY A 132 7.81 -14.53 4.32
CA GLY A 132 8.51 -13.76 5.36
C GLY A 132 7.50 -13.07 6.29
N ASN A 133 7.63 -11.76 6.44
CA ASN A 133 6.74 -10.95 7.27
C ASN A 133 5.59 -10.31 6.48
N MET A 134 5.40 -10.66 5.20
CA MET A 134 4.35 -10.11 4.36
C MET A 134 3.21 -11.11 4.16
N SER A 135 1.98 -10.66 4.30
CA SER A 135 0.80 -11.44 3.91
C SER A 135 0.74 -11.59 2.38
N GLY A 136 -0.05 -12.56 1.90
CA GLY A 136 -0.33 -12.70 0.48
C GLY A 136 -0.95 -11.43 -0.12
N MET A 137 -1.84 -10.79 0.62
CA MET A 137 -2.48 -9.54 0.22
C MET A 137 -1.48 -8.38 0.05
N GLN A 138 -0.51 -8.23 0.97
CA GLN A 138 0.55 -7.24 0.82
C GLN A 138 1.40 -7.52 -0.42
N ARG A 139 1.76 -8.79 -0.65
CA ARG A 139 2.52 -9.22 -1.82
C ARG A 139 1.75 -8.96 -3.13
N SER A 140 0.42 -9.09 -3.12
CA SER A 140 -0.41 -8.78 -4.29
C SER A 140 -0.22 -7.35 -4.77
N TYR A 141 -0.15 -6.39 -3.86
CA TYR A 141 0.09 -4.99 -4.23
C TYR A 141 1.49 -4.78 -4.79
N PHE A 142 2.53 -5.45 -4.26
CA PHE A 142 3.87 -5.38 -4.85
C PHE A 142 3.94 -5.96 -6.25
N VAL A 143 3.30 -7.12 -6.47
CA VAL A 143 3.21 -7.75 -7.80
C VAL A 143 2.47 -6.84 -8.78
N ALA A 144 1.33 -6.31 -8.35
CA ALA A 144 0.54 -5.38 -9.16
C ALA A 144 1.31 -4.09 -9.48
N GLY A 145 2.07 -3.56 -8.52
CA GLY A 145 2.91 -2.37 -8.74
C GLY A 145 4.02 -2.60 -9.77
N ASN A 146 4.69 -3.77 -9.74
CA ASN A 146 5.68 -4.15 -10.75
C ASN A 146 5.04 -4.28 -12.14
N LEU A 147 3.88 -4.92 -12.24
CA LEU A 147 3.12 -5.02 -13.48
C LEU A 147 2.65 -3.66 -13.97
N ALA A 148 2.12 -2.81 -13.09
CA ALA A 148 1.66 -1.48 -13.45
C ALA A 148 2.77 -0.62 -14.07
N ALA A 149 3.98 -0.69 -13.54
CA ALA A 149 5.13 0.00 -14.12
C ALA A 149 5.51 -0.51 -15.52
N ILE A 150 5.33 -1.81 -15.78
CA ILE A 150 5.56 -2.42 -17.11
C ILE A 150 4.51 -1.94 -18.11
N TYR A 151 3.24 -1.92 -17.70
CA TYR A 151 2.14 -1.45 -18.55
C TYR A 151 2.22 0.06 -18.81
N HIS A 152 2.55 0.85 -17.80
CA HIS A 152 2.75 2.29 -17.95
C HIS A 152 3.85 2.62 -18.96
N ALA A 153 4.94 1.86 -18.93
CA ALA A 153 6.06 2.01 -19.86
C ALA A 153 5.82 1.39 -21.25
N GLY A 154 4.66 0.79 -21.53
CA GLY A 154 4.36 0.12 -22.82
C GLY A 154 5.19 -1.14 -23.08
N GLN A 155 5.82 -1.70 -22.04
CA GLN A 155 6.71 -2.88 -22.17
C GLN A 155 5.98 -4.22 -22.08
N ASN A 156 4.68 -4.22 -21.82
CA ASN A 156 3.83 -5.42 -21.75
C ASN A 156 3.72 -6.19 -23.07
N THR A 157 4.14 -5.61 -24.18
CA THR A 157 4.19 -6.29 -25.51
C THR A 157 5.30 -7.33 -25.60
N GLN A 158 6.34 -7.23 -24.74
CA GLN A 158 7.41 -8.20 -24.68
C GLN A 158 6.96 -9.48 -23.95
N ASN A 159 7.53 -10.63 -24.34
CA ASN A 159 7.22 -11.88 -23.69
C ASN A 159 7.75 -11.92 -22.25
N ALA A 160 6.92 -12.46 -21.35
CA ALA A 160 7.38 -12.84 -20.02
C ALA A 160 8.30 -14.06 -20.12
N TYR A 161 9.27 -14.13 -19.22
CA TYR A 161 10.20 -15.25 -19.09
C TYR A 161 10.62 -15.43 -17.62
N ALA A 162 11.16 -16.58 -17.30
CA ALA A 162 11.71 -16.85 -15.97
C ALA A 162 13.24 -16.81 -16.04
N GLU A 163 13.87 -16.10 -15.10
CA GLU A 163 15.32 -16.05 -14.96
C GLU A 163 15.68 -16.02 -13.47
N GLY A 164 16.54 -16.93 -13.04
CA GLY A 164 16.92 -17.07 -11.63
C GLY A 164 15.72 -17.30 -10.70
N GLY A 165 14.66 -18.00 -11.15
CA GLY A 165 13.44 -18.22 -10.39
C GLY A 165 12.46 -17.03 -10.37
N THR A 166 12.84 -15.90 -10.93
CA THR A 166 12.00 -14.68 -10.99
C THR A 166 11.27 -14.58 -12.32
N VAL A 167 9.99 -14.28 -12.31
CA VAL A 167 9.20 -13.94 -13.51
C VAL A 167 9.52 -12.51 -13.90
N LYS A 168 9.87 -12.29 -15.17
CA LYS A 168 10.31 -10.99 -15.71
C LYS A 168 9.60 -10.64 -17.02
N ILE A 169 9.47 -9.35 -17.30
CA ILE A 169 9.18 -8.76 -18.61
C ILE A 169 10.16 -7.61 -18.84
N ALA A 170 10.75 -7.51 -20.00
CA ALA A 170 11.68 -6.43 -20.35
C ALA A 170 12.81 -6.22 -19.32
N GLY A 171 13.31 -7.30 -18.76
CA GLY A 171 14.34 -7.27 -17.71
C GLY A 171 13.85 -6.90 -16.31
N LYS A 172 12.59 -6.45 -16.16
CA LYS A 172 12.01 -6.05 -14.86
C LYS A 172 11.39 -7.26 -14.16
N GLY A 173 11.74 -7.47 -12.88
CA GLY A 173 11.17 -8.52 -12.03
C GLY A 173 9.73 -8.21 -11.66
N ILE A 174 8.86 -9.21 -11.79
CA ILE A 174 7.45 -9.13 -11.39
C ILE A 174 7.26 -9.78 -10.03
N ILE A 175 7.70 -11.03 -9.92
CA ILE A 175 7.65 -11.83 -8.70
C ILE A 175 8.72 -12.93 -8.72
N THR A 176 9.30 -13.20 -7.56
CA THR A 176 10.00 -14.45 -7.27
C THR A 176 9.04 -15.32 -6.46
N PRO A 177 8.46 -16.39 -7.05
CA PRO A 177 7.54 -17.27 -6.35
C PRO A 177 8.18 -17.92 -5.14
N VAL A 178 7.39 -18.13 -4.09
CA VAL A 178 7.76 -18.86 -2.89
C VAL A 178 6.90 -20.12 -2.72
N ALA A 179 7.16 -20.90 -1.68
CA ALA A 179 6.31 -22.04 -1.35
C ALA A 179 4.84 -21.59 -1.17
N GLY A 180 3.92 -22.26 -1.84
CA GLY A 180 2.50 -21.90 -1.89
C GLY A 180 2.10 -21.01 -3.07
N ASP A 181 3.04 -20.39 -3.77
CA ASP A 181 2.79 -19.72 -5.05
C ASP A 181 2.76 -20.74 -6.21
N ILE A 182 2.13 -20.34 -7.31
CA ILE A 182 2.26 -21.03 -8.61
C ILE A 182 3.71 -20.92 -9.09
N SER A 183 4.24 -21.94 -9.77
CA SER A 183 5.62 -21.96 -10.25
C SER A 183 5.92 -20.81 -11.23
N ALA A 184 7.18 -20.38 -11.29
CA ALA A 184 7.60 -19.33 -12.23
C ALA A 184 7.27 -19.67 -13.69
N GLY A 185 7.41 -20.94 -14.09
CA GLY A 185 7.10 -21.39 -15.45
C GLY A 185 5.60 -21.31 -15.78
N GLU A 186 4.74 -21.70 -14.84
CA GLU A 186 3.28 -21.57 -15.00
C GLU A 186 2.86 -20.10 -15.03
N LEU A 187 3.41 -19.26 -14.13
CA LEU A 187 3.14 -17.82 -14.14
C LEU A 187 3.55 -17.14 -15.45
N VAL A 188 4.69 -17.53 -16.03
CA VAL A 188 5.11 -17.07 -17.37
C VAL A 188 4.08 -17.45 -18.43
N THR A 189 3.57 -18.69 -18.41
CA THR A 189 2.56 -19.18 -19.35
C THR A 189 1.26 -18.39 -19.20
N ILE A 190 0.76 -18.24 -17.97
CA ILE A 190 -0.45 -17.45 -17.68
C ILE A 190 -0.27 -16.01 -18.19
N LEU A 191 0.84 -15.37 -17.81
CA LEU A 191 1.10 -13.98 -18.11
C LEU A 191 1.17 -13.72 -19.62
N ASN A 192 1.80 -14.60 -20.39
CA ASN A 192 1.86 -14.49 -21.85
C ASN A 192 0.52 -14.67 -22.54
N ASN A 193 -0.45 -15.33 -21.88
CA ASN A 193 -1.79 -15.56 -22.42
C ASN A 193 -2.80 -14.45 -22.07
N ILE A 194 -2.54 -13.63 -21.06
CA ILE A 194 -3.52 -12.66 -20.54
C ILE A 194 -3.12 -11.19 -20.73
N LYS A 195 -1.83 -10.92 -21.00
CA LYS A 195 -1.28 -9.56 -21.18
C LYS A 195 -1.69 -8.88 -22.49
#